data_56728803131e482e49497c9eaaea91e5
#
_entry.id   56728803131e482e49497c9eaaea91e5
#
_cell.length_a   1.000
_cell.length_b   1.000
_cell.length_c   1.000
_cell.angle_alpha   90.00
_cell.angle_beta   90.00
_cell.angle_gamma   90.00
#
_symmetry.space_group_name_H-M   'P 1'
#
loop_
_entity.id
_entity.type
_entity.pdbx_description
1 polymer ?
#
loop_
_entity_poly.entity_id
_entity_poly.type
_entity_poly.pdbx_seq_one_letter_code
_entity_poly.pdbx_strand_id
1 'polypeptide(L)'
;MGKRESYEPGTFCWVDLATTDPAGAKSFYTELFGWEAEDVPAGEVGIYTVLRLGGDEVCGLYEMDAERREGGIPPQWLSHVSVEDASAIVSRARELGGTVYVEAFDVGEQGRFAIIQDPSGAVLVAWQMVAGTG
;
A
#
# COMPACT_ATOMS: atom_id res chain seq x y z
N MET A 1 10.95 11.68 12.51
CA MET A 1 10.46 10.34 12.82
C MET A 1 11.56 9.33 12.64
N GLY A 2 11.69 8.40 13.53
CA GLY A 2 12.72 7.38 13.45
C GLY A 2 12.25 6.14 12.71
N LYS A 3 13.17 5.22 12.52
CA LYS A 3 12.85 3.90 11.99
C LYS A 3 11.98 3.14 12.99
N ARG A 4 11.10 2.32 12.48
CA ARG A 4 10.26 1.46 13.30
C ARG A 4 10.29 0.05 12.76
N GLU A 5 10.42 -0.91 13.66
CA GLU A 5 10.40 -2.32 13.30
C GLU A 5 9.00 -2.91 13.42
N SER A 6 8.11 -2.24 14.14
CA SER A 6 6.72 -2.65 14.29
C SER A 6 5.85 -1.43 14.51
N TYR A 7 4.55 -1.61 14.28
CA TYR A 7 3.57 -0.55 14.40
C TYR A 7 2.38 -1.06 15.20
N GLU A 8 1.89 -0.22 16.11
CA GLU A 8 0.68 -0.57 16.85
C GLU A 8 -0.52 -0.60 15.92
N PRO A 9 -1.46 -1.53 16.12
CA PRO A 9 -2.70 -1.53 15.34
C PRO A 9 -3.40 -0.19 15.44
N GLY A 10 -3.89 0.29 14.30
CA GLY A 10 -4.57 1.57 14.21
C GLY A 10 -3.66 2.75 13.89
N THR A 11 -2.35 2.52 13.70
CA THR A 11 -1.43 3.62 13.34
C THR A 11 -1.03 3.53 11.88
N PHE A 12 -0.71 4.68 11.29
CA PHE A 12 -0.16 4.70 9.93
C PHE A 12 1.22 4.07 9.92
N CYS A 13 1.48 3.21 8.93
CA CYS A 13 2.74 2.47 8.88
C CYS A 13 3.47 2.57 7.53
N TRP A 14 2.78 2.97 6.47
CA TRP A 14 3.39 2.97 5.14
C TRP A 14 2.58 3.86 4.20
N VAL A 15 3.19 4.23 3.08
CA VAL A 15 2.50 4.90 1.99
C VAL A 15 3.08 4.39 0.67
N ASP A 16 2.22 4.16 -0.32
CA ASP A 16 2.71 3.81 -1.64
C ASP A 16 1.83 4.41 -2.74
N LEU A 17 2.38 4.41 -3.95
CA LEU A 17 1.69 4.92 -5.13
C LEU A 17 1.23 3.74 -5.99
N ALA A 18 -0.07 3.70 -6.28
CA ALA A 18 -0.63 2.81 -7.30
C ALA A 18 -0.74 3.63 -8.57
N THR A 19 -0.04 3.24 -9.63
CA THR A 19 0.02 4.03 -10.85
C THR A 19 -0.17 3.17 -12.10
N THR A 20 -0.55 3.81 -13.19
CA THR A 20 -0.65 3.13 -14.49
C THR A 20 0.66 3.23 -15.28
N ASP A 21 1.64 4.00 -14.77
CA ASP A 21 2.92 4.19 -15.45
C ASP A 21 4.07 4.15 -14.41
N PRO A 22 4.44 2.95 -13.94
CA PRO A 22 5.49 2.85 -12.93
C PRO A 22 6.83 3.45 -13.36
N ALA A 23 7.23 3.25 -14.61
CA ALA A 23 8.49 3.78 -15.10
C ALA A 23 8.53 5.30 -15.08
N GLY A 24 7.47 5.94 -15.55
CA GLY A 24 7.37 7.40 -15.55
C GLY A 24 7.30 7.97 -14.14
N ALA A 25 6.53 7.34 -13.26
CA ALA A 25 6.42 7.79 -11.88
C ALA A 25 7.77 7.65 -11.15
N LYS A 26 8.45 6.53 -11.36
CA LYS A 26 9.76 6.29 -10.76
C LYS A 26 10.74 7.39 -11.18
N SER A 27 10.80 7.70 -12.46
CA SER A 27 11.68 8.73 -12.98
C SER A 27 11.33 10.11 -12.39
N PHE A 28 10.05 10.43 -12.37
CA PHE A 28 9.58 11.71 -11.86
C PHE A 28 9.98 11.93 -10.39
N TYR A 29 9.66 10.97 -9.54
CA TYR A 29 9.88 11.11 -8.10
C TYR A 29 11.33 10.99 -7.68
N THR A 30 12.13 10.14 -8.36
CA THR A 30 13.54 10.03 -8.04
C THR A 30 14.27 11.32 -8.42
N GLU A 31 13.91 11.92 -9.53
CA GLU A 31 14.51 13.21 -9.93
C GLU A 31 14.03 14.36 -9.05
N LEU A 32 12.76 14.35 -8.69
CA LEU A 32 12.18 15.45 -7.91
C LEU A 32 12.71 15.50 -6.48
N PHE A 33 12.77 14.35 -5.81
CA PHE A 33 13.10 14.28 -4.39
C PHE A 33 14.47 13.67 -4.10
N GLY A 34 15.18 13.18 -5.10
CA GLY A 34 16.45 12.50 -4.87
C GLY A 34 16.32 11.12 -4.26
N TRP A 35 15.15 10.51 -4.37
CA TRP A 35 14.95 9.15 -3.87
C TRP A 35 15.67 8.15 -4.76
N GLU A 36 16.03 7.00 -4.16
CA GLU A 36 16.65 5.88 -4.88
C GLU A 36 15.62 4.76 -4.99
N ALA A 37 15.53 4.13 -6.16
CA ALA A 37 14.52 3.12 -6.43
C ALA A 37 15.14 1.73 -6.47
N GLU A 38 14.47 0.77 -5.82
CA GLU A 38 14.85 -0.64 -5.85
C GLU A 38 13.63 -1.47 -6.20
N ASP A 39 13.68 -2.18 -7.34
CA ASP A 39 12.58 -3.05 -7.76
C ASP A 39 12.73 -4.41 -7.09
N VAL A 40 11.63 -4.88 -6.48
CA VAL A 40 11.62 -6.20 -5.86
C VAL A 40 10.40 -6.98 -6.35
N PRO A 41 10.51 -8.30 -6.51
CA PRO A 41 9.35 -9.12 -6.88
C PRO A 41 8.35 -9.17 -5.73
N ALA A 42 7.07 -9.09 -6.04
CA ALA A 42 6.01 -9.01 -5.04
C ALA A 42 4.83 -9.94 -5.39
N GLY A 43 5.13 -11.16 -5.82
CA GLY A 43 4.10 -12.16 -6.10
C GLY A 43 3.10 -11.69 -7.15
N GLU A 44 1.82 -11.76 -6.83
CA GLU A 44 0.75 -11.40 -7.77
C GLU A 44 0.73 -9.93 -8.12
N VAL A 45 1.29 -9.08 -7.28
CA VAL A 45 1.40 -7.64 -7.57
C VAL A 45 2.39 -7.37 -8.70
N GLY A 46 3.30 -8.30 -8.96
CA GLY A 46 4.33 -8.16 -9.97
C GLY A 46 5.60 -7.55 -9.38
N ILE A 47 5.97 -6.36 -9.86
CA ILE A 47 7.13 -5.66 -9.33
C ILE A 47 6.67 -4.57 -8.36
N TYR A 48 7.27 -4.56 -7.19
CA TYR A 48 7.07 -3.50 -6.21
C TYR A 48 8.36 -2.72 -6.09
N THR A 49 8.30 -1.41 -6.26
CA THR A 49 9.48 -0.56 -6.16
C THR A 49 9.52 0.07 -4.79
N VAL A 50 10.61 -0.14 -4.07
CA VAL A 50 10.85 0.53 -2.79
C VAL A 50 11.67 1.78 -3.08
N LEU A 51 11.22 2.91 -2.54
CA LEU A 51 11.89 4.18 -2.69
C LEU A 51 12.60 4.52 -1.38
N ARG A 52 13.86 4.92 -1.48
CA ARG A 52 14.72 5.18 -0.31
C ARG A 52 15.29 6.58 -0.37
N LEU A 53 15.55 7.13 0.80
CA LEU A 53 16.24 8.39 0.93
C LEU A 53 17.35 8.20 1.96
N GLY A 54 18.61 8.33 1.50
CA GLY A 54 19.76 8.12 2.38
C GLY A 54 19.83 6.71 2.95
N GLY A 55 19.35 5.73 2.20
CA GLY A 55 19.33 4.34 2.64
C GLY A 55 18.10 3.91 3.42
N ASP A 56 17.27 4.85 3.84
CA ASP A 56 16.04 4.54 4.58
C ASP A 56 14.86 4.45 3.64
N GLU A 57 14.00 3.45 3.84
CA GLU A 57 12.78 3.29 3.07
C GLU A 57 11.80 4.40 3.40
N VAL A 58 11.27 5.07 2.39
CA VAL A 58 10.30 6.15 2.59
C VAL A 58 8.92 5.83 2.06
N CYS A 59 8.83 5.07 0.97
CA CYS A 59 7.53 4.69 0.40
C CYS A 59 7.72 3.61 -0.66
N GLY A 60 6.63 3.21 -1.29
CA GLY A 60 6.65 2.24 -2.36
C GLY A 60 5.88 2.72 -3.58
N LEU A 61 5.96 1.92 -4.65
CA LEU A 61 5.30 2.25 -5.91
C LEU A 61 5.08 0.94 -6.67
N TYR A 62 3.91 0.79 -7.29
CA TYR A 62 3.62 -0.41 -8.07
C TYR A 62 2.61 -0.09 -9.16
N GLU A 63 2.52 -0.99 -10.14
CA GLU A 63 1.54 -0.84 -11.20
C GLU A 63 0.17 -1.28 -10.70
N MET A 64 -0.82 -0.42 -10.88
CA MET A 64 -2.21 -0.71 -10.53
C MET A 64 -2.71 -1.91 -11.33
N ASP A 65 -3.45 -2.80 -10.67
CA ASP A 65 -4.01 -3.96 -11.35
C ASP A 65 -5.05 -3.58 -12.41
N ALA A 66 -5.29 -4.50 -13.33
CA ALA A 66 -6.21 -4.27 -14.44
C ALA A 66 -7.63 -3.99 -13.96
N GLU A 67 -8.08 -4.66 -12.91
CA GLU A 67 -9.43 -4.48 -12.39
C GLU A 67 -9.68 -3.06 -11.91
N ARG A 68 -8.74 -2.50 -11.14
CA ARG A 68 -8.85 -1.12 -10.69
C ARG A 68 -8.76 -0.15 -11.86
N ARG A 69 -7.85 -0.40 -12.80
CA ARG A 69 -7.68 0.45 -13.97
C ARG A 69 -8.94 0.48 -14.84
N GLU A 70 -9.53 -0.67 -15.10
CA GLU A 70 -10.76 -0.79 -15.89
C GLU A 70 -11.95 -0.17 -15.17
N GLY A 71 -11.94 -0.18 -13.85
CA GLY A 71 -12.97 0.47 -13.04
C GLY A 71 -12.85 1.99 -12.98
N GLY A 72 -11.86 2.57 -13.66
CA GLY A 72 -11.70 4.01 -13.73
C GLY A 72 -11.00 4.63 -12.53
N ILE A 73 -10.34 3.83 -11.71
CA ILE A 73 -9.60 4.34 -10.55
C ILE A 73 -8.33 5.03 -11.03
N PRO A 74 -8.14 6.32 -10.69
CA PRO A 74 -6.94 7.04 -11.14
C PRO A 74 -5.70 6.64 -10.33
N PRO A 75 -4.50 6.95 -10.84
CA PRO A 75 -3.30 6.82 -10.03
C PRO A 75 -3.45 7.60 -8.72
N GLN A 76 -3.02 7.02 -7.62
CA GLN A 76 -3.19 7.66 -6.32
C GLN A 76 -2.20 7.15 -5.30
N TRP A 77 -1.86 8.03 -4.38
CA TRP A 77 -1.09 7.66 -3.21
C TRP A 77 -2.03 7.04 -2.18
N LEU A 78 -1.59 5.92 -1.60
CA LEU A 78 -2.39 5.17 -0.63
C LEU A 78 -1.67 5.12 0.70
N SER A 79 -2.33 5.60 1.74
CA SER A 79 -1.80 5.51 3.10
C SER A 79 -2.24 4.19 3.72
N HIS A 80 -1.34 3.54 4.42
CA HIS A 80 -1.57 2.22 5.03
C HIS A 80 -1.67 2.35 6.54
N VAL A 81 -2.69 1.72 7.11
CA VAL A 81 -2.88 1.64 8.56
C VAL A 81 -2.56 0.22 8.98
N SER A 82 -1.72 0.07 10.00
CA SER A 82 -1.38 -1.23 10.56
C SER A 82 -2.58 -1.83 11.27
N VAL A 83 -2.88 -3.09 10.98
CA VAL A 83 -4.02 -3.79 11.62
C VAL A 83 -3.58 -5.20 12.02
N GLU A 84 -4.27 -5.78 13.01
CA GLU A 84 -4.00 -7.14 13.45
C GLU A 84 -4.57 -8.18 12.48
N ASP A 85 -5.71 -7.86 11.86
CA ASP A 85 -6.42 -8.81 10.99
C ASP A 85 -7.14 -8.04 9.90
N ALA A 86 -6.57 -8.06 8.70
CA ALA A 86 -7.13 -7.33 7.56
C ALA A 86 -8.53 -7.81 7.19
N SER A 87 -8.78 -9.12 7.31
CA SER A 87 -10.10 -9.67 6.99
C SER A 87 -11.17 -9.17 7.96
N ALA A 88 -10.82 -9.06 9.25
CA ALA A 88 -11.73 -8.53 10.26
C ALA A 88 -12.03 -7.05 10.00
N ILE A 89 -11.03 -6.29 9.56
CA ILE A 89 -11.23 -4.88 9.23
C ILE A 89 -12.17 -4.73 8.04
N VAL A 90 -12.06 -5.58 7.03
CA VAL A 90 -12.96 -5.57 5.88
C VAL A 90 -14.42 -5.76 6.33
N SER A 91 -14.65 -6.76 7.16
CA SER A 91 -16.01 -7.02 7.67
C SER A 91 -16.53 -5.84 8.49
N ARG A 92 -15.68 -5.28 9.34
CA ARG A 92 -16.06 -4.17 10.20
C ARG A 92 -16.33 -2.90 9.39
N ALA A 93 -15.54 -2.66 8.35
CA ALA A 93 -15.75 -1.50 7.47
C ALA A 93 -17.13 -1.53 6.85
N ARG A 94 -17.56 -2.71 6.39
CA ARG A 94 -18.90 -2.87 5.82
C ARG A 94 -19.99 -2.59 6.85
N GLU A 95 -19.82 -3.09 8.07
CA GLU A 95 -20.79 -2.86 9.15
C GLU A 95 -20.94 -1.38 9.47
N LEU A 96 -19.86 -0.62 9.33
CA LEU A 96 -19.84 0.80 9.66
C LEU A 96 -20.20 1.71 8.48
N GLY A 97 -20.67 1.14 7.38
CA GLY A 97 -21.12 1.92 6.22
C GLY A 97 -20.04 2.25 5.20
N GLY A 98 -18.87 1.66 5.34
CA GLY A 98 -17.80 1.82 4.36
C GLY A 98 -17.95 0.87 3.19
N THR A 99 -17.10 1.05 2.20
CA THR A 99 -17.06 0.21 1.00
C THR A 99 -15.72 -0.51 0.96
N VAL A 100 -15.70 -1.70 0.39
CA VAL A 100 -14.46 -2.46 0.22
C VAL A 100 -14.09 -2.42 -1.25
N TYR A 101 -12.96 -1.78 -1.57
CA TYR A 101 -12.45 -1.71 -2.95
C TYR A 101 -11.73 -3.00 -3.33
N VAL A 102 -10.89 -3.50 -2.41
CA VAL A 102 -10.13 -4.72 -2.63
C VAL A 102 -10.25 -5.56 -1.38
N GLU A 103 -10.77 -6.79 -1.54
CA GLU A 103 -10.87 -7.75 -0.43
C GLU A 103 -9.49 -8.10 0.09
N ALA A 104 -9.42 -8.53 1.35
CA ALA A 104 -8.15 -8.87 1.95
C ALA A 104 -7.47 -10.03 1.20
N PHE A 105 -6.19 -9.85 0.87
CA PHE A 105 -5.41 -10.89 0.22
C PHE A 105 -3.94 -10.82 0.65
N ASP A 106 -3.22 -11.93 0.44
CA ASP A 106 -1.83 -12.02 0.83
C ASP A 106 -0.91 -11.41 -0.22
N VAL A 107 0.06 -10.62 0.23
CA VAL A 107 1.09 -10.06 -0.62
C VAL A 107 2.36 -10.87 -0.37
N GLY A 108 2.53 -11.94 -1.12
CA GLY A 108 3.64 -12.87 -0.91
C GLY A 108 3.67 -13.34 0.53
N GLU A 109 4.84 -13.30 1.14
CA GLU A 109 5.02 -13.68 2.55
C GLU A 109 5.11 -12.47 3.47
N GLN A 110 4.91 -11.27 2.92
CA GLN A 110 5.13 -10.04 3.68
C GLN A 110 3.94 -9.64 4.54
N GLY A 111 2.74 -9.92 4.08
CA GLY A 111 1.56 -9.55 4.84
C GLY A 111 0.29 -9.70 4.04
N ARG A 112 -0.79 -9.18 4.62
CA ARG A 112 -2.12 -9.24 4.05
C ARG A 112 -2.69 -7.84 3.97
N PHE A 113 -3.31 -7.50 2.86
CA PHE A 113 -3.72 -6.14 2.60
C PHE A 113 -5.14 -6.08 2.06
N ALA A 114 -5.84 -4.99 2.36
CA ALA A 114 -7.15 -4.72 1.82
C ALA A 114 -7.27 -3.22 1.58
N ILE A 115 -8.09 -2.83 0.61
CA ILE A 115 -8.35 -1.41 0.37
C ILE A 115 -9.79 -1.12 0.72
N ILE A 116 -10.00 -0.17 1.63
CA ILE A 116 -11.33 0.22 2.08
C ILE A 116 -11.58 1.70 1.77
N GLN A 117 -12.84 2.05 1.70
CA GLN A 117 -13.29 3.41 1.48
C GLN A 117 -14.22 3.79 2.62
N ASP A 118 -13.99 4.95 3.24
CA ASP A 118 -14.86 5.40 4.30
C ASP A 118 -16.19 5.91 3.71
N PRO A 119 -17.21 6.19 4.54
CA PRO A 119 -18.51 6.64 4.02
C PRO A 119 -18.48 7.92 3.21
N SER A 120 -17.45 8.74 3.34
CA SER A 120 -17.33 9.98 2.57
C SER A 120 -16.63 9.78 1.23
N GLY A 121 -16.03 8.62 1.01
CA GLY A 121 -15.33 8.28 -0.23
C GLY A 121 -13.81 8.30 -0.15
N ALA A 122 -13.23 8.56 1.03
CA ALA A 122 -11.77 8.53 1.17
C ALA A 122 -11.26 7.10 1.30
N VAL A 123 -10.12 6.82 0.71
CA VAL A 123 -9.58 5.46 0.58
C VAL A 123 -8.36 5.28 1.48
N LEU A 124 -8.29 4.14 2.14
CA LEU A 124 -7.15 3.73 2.96
C LEU A 124 -6.84 2.26 2.73
N VAL A 125 -5.60 1.88 2.99
CA VAL A 125 -5.19 0.47 2.96
C VAL A 125 -5.08 -0.05 4.40
N ALA A 126 -5.65 -1.21 4.65
CA ALA A 126 -5.44 -1.93 5.90
C ALA A 126 -4.29 -2.92 5.65
N TRP A 127 -3.23 -2.82 6.42
CA TRP A 127 -2.04 -3.64 6.24
C TRP A 127 -1.77 -4.49 7.47
N GLN A 128 -1.79 -5.81 7.29
CA GLN A 128 -1.50 -6.78 8.33
C GLN A 128 -0.13 -7.39 8.06
N MET A 129 0.86 -7.03 8.87
CA MET A 129 2.20 -7.57 8.72
C MET A 129 2.26 -9.00 9.22
N VAL A 130 3.03 -9.83 8.51
CA VAL A 130 3.30 -11.18 8.99
C VAL A 130 4.31 -11.10 10.12
N ALA A 131 4.09 -11.86 11.19
CA ALA A 131 4.97 -11.88 12.34
C ALA A 131 6.42 -12.19 11.91
N GLY A 132 7.35 -11.38 12.37
CA GLY A 132 8.76 -11.56 12.07
C GLY A 132 9.25 -10.93 10.80
N THR A 133 8.38 -10.29 10.01
CA THR A 133 8.79 -9.62 8.78
C THR A 133 8.99 -8.13 8.99
N GLY A 134 8.69 -7.63 10.15
CA GLY A 134 9.02 -6.29 10.61
C GLY A 134 8.83 -5.14 9.68
#